data_4caed8fcd609bb5945b74efa0f9f81db
#
_entry.id   4caed8fcd609bb5945b74efa0f9f81db
#
_cell.length_a   1.000
_cell.length_b   1.000
_cell.length_c   1.000
_cell.angle_alpha   90.00
_cell.angle_beta   90.00
_cell.angle_gamma   90.00
#
_symmetry.space_group_name_H-M   'P 1'
#
loop_
_entity.id
_entity.type
_entity.pdbx_description
1 polymer ?
#
loop_
_entity_poly.entity_id
_entity_poly.type
_entity_poly.pdbx_seq_one_letter_code
_entity_poly.pdbx_strand_id
1 'polypeptide(L)'
;VIAASLINSAHIMRFFKFFYLQRGPVMDYQDESVVQCFYDGLTAFAKEKKAVYVLSDPYIVHQVRDHDGNILESKNTNQFLQQMKSLGYHHQGFHVGYSMKYQARWLSVLDIQDKSLDDILQDMDYNTRRSIKQTYKMGVQMRDLSRDEFDQFFELFEMAADKHGFDYASIDYFKRQANTYGDQCRIVMSYINLSDYLNELQEELADVEGEYNQSKQALEEKPNHKKLKNKTAELEMRVGKIRKKIEDTETLKASDGEVLNLASAMFIHNAHELYYLSSGSDPKYKQFMAPYNMMWEMIQYAKELGLQTYNFYGVSGDFSEDADDYGVLKFKKGFNPVVHEMIGDFEKPIRPILYKLYKLKTR
;
A
#
# COMPACT_ATOMS: atom_id res chain seq x y z
N VAL A 1 -21.39 12.65 -21.12
CA VAL A 1 -20.63 11.40 -21.30
C VAL A 1 -21.22 10.35 -20.38
N ILE A 2 -21.67 9.22 -20.94
CA ILE A 2 -22.28 8.10 -20.19
C ILE A 2 -21.31 6.90 -20.04
N ALA A 3 -20.27 6.84 -20.87
CA ALA A 3 -19.18 5.87 -20.77
C ALA A 3 -17.90 6.45 -21.36
N ALA A 4 -16.76 6.13 -20.77
CA ALA A 4 -15.45 6.55 -21.25
C ALA A 4 -14.38 5.53 -20.88
N SER A 5 -13.30 5.45 -21.65
CA SER A 5 -12.12 4.65 -21.31
C SER A 5 -10.86 5.21 -21.92
N LEU A 6 -9.76 5.06 -21.19
CA LEU A 6 -8.43 5.14 -21.76
C LEU A 6 -8.08 3.81 -22.43
N ILE A 7 -7.62 3.84 -23.67
CA ILE A 7 -7.20 2.65 -24.38
C ILE A 7 -5.69 2.70 -24.61
N ASN A 8 -4.98 1.87 -23.89
CA ASN A 8 -3.55 1.66 -24.11
C ASN A 8 -3.34 0.74 -25.32
N SER A 9 -2.34 1.05 -26.15
CA SER A 9 -1.95 0.22 -27.28
C SER A 9 -0.51 -0.27 -27.09
N ALA A 10 -0.35 -1.59 -27.03
CA ALA A 10 0.97 -2.21 -26.95
C ALA A 10 1.23 -3.14 -28.15
N HIS A 11 2.51 -3.26 -28.54
CA HIS A 11 2.90 -4.12 -29.65
C HIS A 11 3.13 -5.56 -29.18
N ILE A 12 2.68 -6.49 -30.01
CA ILE A 12 2.92 -7.93 -29.86
C ILE A 12 3.47 -8.50 -31.15
N MET A 13 4.29 -9.54 -31.07
CA MET A 13 4.90 -10.20 -32.24
C MET A 13 5.52 -9.18 -33.22
N ARG A 14 6.14 -8.12 -32.73
CA ARG A 14 6.86 -7.04 -33.42
C ARG A 14 6.02 -6.10 -34.29
N PHE A 15 4.99 -6.61 -34.99
CA PHE A 15 4.22 -5.83 -36.00
C PHE A 15 2.74 -5.68 -35.67
N PHE A 16 2.27 -6.39 -34.66
CA PHE A 16 0.87 -6.39 -34.28
C PHE A 16 0.67 -5.66 -32.97
N LYS A 17 -0.56 -5.24 -32.71
CA LYS A 17 -0.92 -4.56 -31.48
C LYS A 17 -2.14 -5.17 -30.84
N PHE A 18 -2.27 -4.99 -29.53
CA PHE A 18 -3.50 -5.21 -28.79
C PHE A 18 -3.92 -3.94 -28.05
N PHE A 19 -5.16 -3.89 -27.62
CA PHE A 19 -5.69 -2.80 -26.83
C PHE A 19 -5.95 -3.28 -25.42
N TYR A 20 -5.59 -2.43 -24.44
CA TYR A 20 -5.82 -2.66 -23.04
C TYR A 20 -6.57 -1.48 -22.41
N LEU A 21 -7.75 -1.78 -21.85
CA LEU A 21 -8.56 -0.87 -21.04
C LEU A 21 -8.25 -1.13 -19.58
N GLN A 22 -7.17 -0.51 -19.09
CA GLN A 22 -6.70 -0.69 -17.72
C GLN A 22 -7.68 -0.03 -16.75
N ARG A 23 -8.27 -0.80 -15.83
CA ARG A 23 -9.30 -0.36 -14.88
C ARG A 23 -10.50 0.34 -15.54
N GLY A 24 -10.76 0.01 -16.78
CA GLY A 24 -11.83 0.61 -17.57
C GLY A 24 -12.70 -0.41 -18.27
N PRO A 25 -13.80 0.09 -18.85
CA PRO A 25 -14.26 1.49 -18.94
C PRO A 25 -14.84 2.04 -17.64
N VAL A 26 -15.03 3.36 -17.56
CA VAL A 26 -15.85 4.02 -16.54
C VAL A 26 -17.24 4.21 -17.10
N MET A 27 -18.23 3.54 -16.54
CA MET A 27 -19.63 3.57 -16.94
C MET A 27 -20.52 2.97 -15.85
N ASP A 28 -21.82 3.04 -16.01
CA ASP A 28 -22.75 2.24 -15.21
C ASP A 28 -22.75 0.78 -15.73
N TYR A 29 -22.16 -0.10 -14.96
CA TYR A 29 -22.09 -1.53 -15.30
C TYR A 29 -23.39 -2.31 -15.05
N GLN A 30 -24.39 -1.67 -14.42
CA GLN A 30 -25.72 -2.27 -14.22
C GLN A 30 -26.66 -1.96 -15.40
N ASP A 31 -26.35 -0.94 -16.22
CA ASP A 31 -27.08 -0.65 -17.44
C ASP A 31 -26.58 -1.51 -18.62
N GLU A 32 -27.29 -2.61 -18.87
CA GLU A 32 -26.95 -3.54 -19.95
C GLU A 32 -26.83 -2.86 -21.31
N SER A 33 -27.65 -1.84 -21.59
CA SER A 33 -27.64 -1.15 -22.88
C SER A 33 -26.37 -0.31 -23.06
N VAL A 34 -25.90 0.33 -22.01
CA VAL A 34 -24.63 1.08 -21.97
C VAL A 34 -23.46 0.13 -22.15
N VAL A 35 -23.43 -0.99 -21.41
CA VAL A 35 -22.40 -2.03 -21.53
C VAL A 35 -22.35 -2.57 -22.96
N GLN A 36 -23.49 -2.96 -23.51
CA GLN A 36 -23.60 -3.48 -24.88
C GLN A 36 -23.04 -2.45 -25.90
N CYS A 37 -23.56 -1.23 -25.86
CA CYS A 37 -23.18 -0.16 -26.79
C CYS A 37 -21.68 0.13 -26.74
N PHE A 38 -21.11 0.23 -25.53
CA PHE A 38 -19.70 0.51 -25.36
C PHE A 38 -18.81 -0.60 -25.92
N TYR A 39 -19.06 -1.86 -25.55
CA TYR A 39 -18.20 -2.98 -25.97
C TYR A 39 -18.39 -3.36 -27.46
N ASP A 40 -19.56 -3.09 -28.05
CA ASP A 40 -19.75 -3.20 -29.50
C ASP A 40 -18.97 -2.12 -30.25
N GLY A 41 -19.04 -0.87 -29.79
CA GLY A 41 -18.25 0.24 -30.32
C GLY A 41 -16.74 -0.01 -30.20
N LEU A 42 -16.30 -0.49 -29.06
CA LEU A 42 -14.90 -0.87 -28.83
C LEU A 42 -14.46 -1.99 -29.78
N THR A 43 -15.33 -2.98 -30.02
CA THR A 43 -15.04 -4.08 -30.95
C THR A 43 -14.90 -3.56 -32.37
N ALA A 44 -15.77 -2.66 -32.80
CA ALA A 44 -15.71 -2.03 -34.14
C ALA A 44 -14.42 -1.21 -34.30
N PHE A 45 -14.07 -0.38 -33.30
CA PHE A 45 -12.84 0.39 -33.26
C PHE A 45 -11.60 -0.52 -33.32
N ALA A 46 -11.58 -1.59 -32.53
CA ALA A 46 -10.45 -2.54 -32.52
C ALA A 46 -10.26 -3.23 -33.87
N LYS A 47 -11.35 -3.55 -34.59
CA LYS A 47 -11.33 -4.09 -35.98
C LYS A 47 -10.75 -3.06 -36.97
N GLU A 48 -11.24 -1.82 -36.92
CA GLU A 48 -10.75 -0.72 -37.78
C GLU A 48 -9.24 -0.51 -37.59
N LYS A 49 -8.80 -0.44 -36.32
CA LYS A 49 -7.40 -0.25 -35.95
C LYS A 49 -6.54 -1.50 -36.08
N LYS A 50 -7.11 -2.60 -36.55
CA LYS A 50 -6.43 -3.88 -36.81
C LYS A 50 -5.75 -4.48 -35.56
N ALA A 51 -6.33 -4.31 -34.38
CA ALA A 51 -5.87 -4.95 -33.17
C ALA A 51 -6.01 -6.49 -33.26
N VAL A 52 -5.16 -7.23 -32.57
CA VAL A 52 -5.23 -8.70 -32.50
C VAL A 52 -6.27 -9.14 -31.48
N TYR A 53 -6.29 -8.48 -30.33
CA TYR A 53 -7.30 -8.69 -29.28
C TYR A 53 -7.49 -7.42 -28.46
N VAL A 54 -8.54 -7.41 -27.66
CA VAL A 54 -8.82 -6.41 -26.63
C VAL A 54 -8.74 -7.10 -25.27
N LEU A 55 -8.06 -6.48 -24.34
CA LEU A 55 -8.05 -6.82 -22.91
C LEU A 55 -8.79 -5.71 -22.15
N SER A 56 -9.75 -6.07 -21.33
CA SER A 56 -10.49 -5.15 -20.46
C SER A 56 -10.41 -5.65 -19.03
N ASP A 57 -10.13 -4.74 -18.12
CA ASP A 57 -10.01 -4.96 -16.68
C ASP A 57 -10.97 -4.00 -15.94
N PRO A 58 -12.29 -4.28 -15.94
CA PRO A 58 -13.29 -3.42 -15.34
C PRO A 58 -13.05 -3.27 -13.82
N TYR A 59 -13.21 -2.04 -13.30
CA TYR A 59 -13.09 -1.78 -11.87
C TYR A 59 -14.39 -2.16 -11.14
N ILE A 60 -14.68 -3.46 -11.10
CA ILE A 60 -15.88 -4.04 -10.49
C ILE A 60 -15.45 -4.96 -9.33
N VAL A 61 -15.97 -4.69 -8.14
CA VAL A 61 -15.78 -5.57 -6.98
C VAL A 61 -16.71 -6.79 -7.16
N HIS A 62 -16.11 -7.98 -7.12
CA HIS A 62 -16.82 -9.26 -7.18
C HIS A 62 -17.23 -9.73 -5.79
N GLN A 63 -16.27 -9.68 -4.84
CA GLN A 63 -16.49 -10.00 -3.43
C GLN A 63 -15.71 -9.04 -2.54
N VAL A 64 -16.22 -8.83 -1.34
CA VAL A 64 -15.50 -8.16 -0.26
C VAL A 64 -15.13 -9.23 0.78
N ARG A 65 -13.87 -9.25 1.19
CA ARG A 65 -13.34 -10.21 2.17
C ARG A 65 -12.66 -9.49 3.33
N ASP A 66 -12.52 -10.20 4.44
CA ASP A 66 -11.55 -9.80 5.47
C ASP A 66 -10.12 -10.24 5.08
N HIS A 67 -9.14 -9.89 5.91
CA HIS A 67 -7.74 -10.28 5.69
C HIS A 67 -7.41 -11.73 6.12
N ASP A 68 -8.40 -12.49 6.52
CA ASP A 68 -8.31 -13.95 6.74
C ASP A 68 -8.94 -14.73 5.57
N GLY A 69 -9.42 -14.02 4.55
CA GLY A 69 -10.02 -14.58 3.34
C GLY A 69 -11.50 -14.90 3.45
N ASN A 70 -12.15 -14.62 4.59
CA ASN A 70 -13.58 -14.85 4.76
C ASN A 70 -14.39 -13.86 3.92
N ILE A 71 -15.42 -14.34 3.24
CA ILE A 71 -16.31 -13.49 2.45
C ILE A 71 -17.22 -12.73 3.41
N LEU A 72 -17.14 -11.39 3.36
CA LEU A 72 -18.02 -10.46 4.07
C LEU A 72 -19.25 -10.11 3.22
N GLU A 73 -19.06 -9.93 1.93
CA GLU A 73 -20.11 -9.58 0.99
C GLU A 73 -19.83 -10.16 -0.40
N SER A 74 -20.86 -10.66 -1.09
CA SER A 74 -20.80 -11.07 -2.50
C SER A 74 -21.65 -10.13 -3.34
N LYS A 75 -21.03 -9.49 -4.35
CA LYS A 75 -21.73 -8.64 -5.29
C LYS A 75 -22.34 -9.49 -6.41
N ASN A 76 -23.51 -9.09 -6.90
CA ASN A 76 -24.15 -9.79 -8.02
C ASN A 76 -23.48 -9.41 -9.36
N THR A 77 -22.40 -10.08 -9.69
CA THR A 77 -21.66 -9.86 -10.95
C THR A 77 -22.00 -10.86 -12.04
N ASN A 78 -22.88 -11.83 -11.79
CA ASN A 78 -23.21 -12.89 -12.74
C ASN A 78 -23.82 -12.35 -14.04
N GLN A 79 -24.67 -11.34 -13.95
CA GLN A 79 -25.29 -10.70 -15.10
C GLN A 79 -24.23 -10.09 -16.03
N PHE A 80 -23.28 -9.33 -15.48
CA PHE A 80 -22.18 -8.75 -16.24
C PHE A 80 -21.28 -9.83 -16.85
N LEU A 81 -20.93 -10.89 -16.12
CA LEU A 81 -20.16 -12.01 -16.64
C LEU A 81 -20.83 -12.69 -17.85
N GLN A 82 -22.15 -12.90 -17.77
CA GLN A 82 -22.93 -13.48 -18.87
C GLN A 82 -23.00 -12.53 -20.07
N GLN A 83 -23.21 -11.24 -19.84
CA GLN A 83 -23.25 -10.23 -20.89
C GLN A 83 -21.89 -10.14 -21.61
N MET A 84 -20.77 -10.08 -20.89
CA MET A 84 -19.43 -10.07 -21.47
C MET A 84 -19.18 -11.32 -22.31
N LYS A 85 -19.64 -12.48 -21.85
CA LYS A 85 -19.56 -13.73 -22.64
C LYS A 85 -20.38 -13.64 -23.93
N SER A 86 -21.62 -13.10 -23.90
CA SER A 86 -22.46 -12.92 -25.09
C SER A 86 -21.83 -11.96 -26.09
N LEU A 87 -21.08 -10.94 -25.60
CA LEU A 87 -20.32 -10.01 -26.41
C LEU A 87 -19.01 -10.61 -26.97
N GLY A 88 -18.70 -11.87 -26.66
CA GLY A 88 -17.53 -12.59 -27.15
C GLY A 88 -16.26 -12.28 -26.39
N TYR A 89 -16.35 -11.74 -25.16
CA TYR A 89 -15.26 -11.60 -24.22
C TYR A 89 -15.13 -12.87 -23.38
N HIS A 90 -13.91 -13.33 -23.19
CA HIS A 90 -13.58 -14.50 -22.39
C HIS A 90 -12.98 -14.06 -21.07
N HIS A 91 -13.64 -14.37 -19.97
CA HIS A 91 -13.11 -14.15 -18.63
C HIS A 91 -11.85 -15.00 -18.42
N GLN A 92 -10.78 -14.41 -17.87
CA GLN A 92 -9.48 -15.08 -17.73
C GLN A 92 -9.35 -15.91 -16.44
N GLY A 93 -10.41 -15.98 -15.65
CA GLY A 93 -10.44 -16.70 -14.37
C GLY A 93 -10.26 -15.81 -13.18
N PHE A 94 -10.46 -16.38 -12.01
CA PHE A 94 -10.28 -15.72 -10.71
C PHE A 94 -8.90 -16.04 -10.16
N HIS A 95 -7.89 -15.30 -10.65
CA HIS A 95 -6.49 -15.56 -10.30
C HIS A 95 -6.17 -15.17 -8.86
N VAL A 96 -5.30 -15.94 -8.23
CA VAL A 96 -4.60 -15.65 -6.98
C VAL A 96 -3.13 -15.40 -7.34
N GLY A 97 -2.46 -14.53 -6.59
CA GLY A 97 -1.10 -14.09 -6.86
C GLY A 97 -1.02 -12.85 -7.75
N TYR A 98 0.20 -12.36 -7.92
CA TYR A 98 0.50 -11.22 -8.79
C TYR A 98 0.74 -11.67 -10.22
N SER A 99 0.49 -10.79 -11.17
CA SER A 99 0.72 -11.04 -12.59
C SER A 99 1.41 -9.85 -13.24
N MET A 100 2.37 -10.13 -14.11
CA MET A 100 2.99 -9.10 -14.96
C MET A 100 2.09 -8.67 -16.13
N LYS A 101 1.01 -9.40 -16.39
CA LYS A 101 0.08 -9.12 -17.51
C LYS A 101 -1.15 -8.35 -17.09
N TYR A 102 -1.57 -8.51 -15.84
CA TYR A 102 -2.83 -8.02 -15.31
C TYR A 102 -2.60 -7.15 -14.10
N GLN A 103 -3.54 -6.26 -13.83
CA GLN A 103 -3.52 -5.46 -12.60
C GLN A 103 -3.78 -6.35 -11.37
N ALA A 104 -3.35 -5.88 -10.20
CA ALA A 104 -3.63 -6.58 -8.95
C ALA A 104 -5.14 -6.81 -8.81
N ARG A 105 -5.55 -8.07 -8.77
CA ARG A 105 -6.96 -8.44 -8.67
C ARG A 105 -7.52 -8.25 -7.25
N TRP A 106 -6.66 -8.28 -6.26
CA TRP A 106 -7.00 -8.18 -4.84
C TRP A 106 -6.47 -6.88 -4.30
N LEU A 107 -7.35 -6.01 -3.81
CA LEU A 107 -7.01 -4.67 -3.31
C LEU A 107 -7.39 -4.56 -1.84
N SER A 108 -6.46 -4.10 -1.02
CA SER A 108 -6.71 -3.82 0.39
C SER A 108 -7.21 -2.38 0.53
N VAL A 109 -8.47 -2.17 0.92
CA VAL A 109 -9.16 -0.87 0.89
C VAL A 109 -9.76 -0.56 2.26
N LEU A 110 -9.44 0.61 2.79
CA LEU A 110 -9.99 1.15 4.02
C LEU A 110 -11.06 2.20 3.69
N ASP A 111 -12.29 1.95 4.13
CA ASP A 111 -13.35 2.95 4.07
C ASP A 111 -13.15 3.98 5.19
N ILE A 112 -13.01 5.25 4.77
CA ILE A 112 -12.77 6.39 5.66
C ILE A 112 -13.90 7.44 5.60
N GLN A 113 -14.91 7.25 4.75
CA GLN A 113 -15.88 8.30 4.41
C GLN A 113 -16.59 8.88 5.63
N ASP A 114 -17.31 8.05 6.38
CA ASP A 114 -18.20 8.48 7.46
C ASP A 114 -17.60 8.26 8.87
N LYS A 115 -16.28 8.05 8.95
CA LYS A 115 -15.54 7.80 10.18
C LYS A 115 -14.76 9.03 10.61
N SER A 116 -14.69 9.31 11.91
CA SER A 116 -13.71 10.24 12.47
C SER A 116 -12.30 9.61 12.46
N LEU A 117 -11.26 10.44 12.58
CA LEU A 117 -9.88 9.94 12.72
C LEU A 117 -9.72 9.07 13.97
N ASP A 118 -10.41 9.41 15.05
CA ASP A 118 -10.40 8.63 16.29
C ASP A 118 -11.04 7.26 16.08
N ASP A 119 -12.18 7.18 15.36
CA ASP A 119 -12.83 5.90 15.04
C ASP A 119 -11.91 5.04 14.18
N ILE A 120 -11.30 5.61 13.13
CA ILE A 120 -10.37 4.90 12.26
C ILE A 120 -9.18 4.36 13.08
N LEU A 121 -8.62 5.19 13.96
CA LEU A 121 -7.51 4.77 14.81
C LEU A 121 -7.92 3.66 15.80
N GLN A 122 -9.11 3.74 16.39
CA GLN A 122 -9.61 2.73 17.32
C GLN A 122 -9.92 1.40 16.65
N ASP A 123 -10.38 1.42 15.40
CA ASP A 123 -10.65 0.23 14.60
C ASP A 123 -9.37 -0.55 14.22
N MET A 124 -8.20 0.08 14.25
CA MET A 124 -6.92 -0.58 13.99
C MET A 124 -6.57 -1.58 15.10
N ASP A 125 -5.74 -2.57 14.78
CA ASP A 125 -5.24 -3.48 15.80
C ASP A 125 -4.39 -2.77 16.86
N TYR A 126 -4.24 -3.40 18.03
CA TYR A 126 -3.48 -2.83 19.14
C TYR A 126 -2.01 -2.57 18.78
N ASN A 127 -1.38 -3.47 18.03
CA ASN A 127 0.04 -3.35 17.68
C ASN A 127 0.26 -2.20 16.70
N THR A 128 -0.64 -2.02 15.73
CA THR A 128 -0.59 -0.92 14.77
C THR A 128 -0.74 0.43 15.48
N ARG A 129 -1.76 0.59 16.34
CA ARG A 129 -1.92 1.80 17.17
C ARG A 129 -0.68 2.09 18.02
N ARG A 130 -0.13 1.05 18.65
CA ARG A 130 1.09 1.16 19.46
C ARG A 130 2.27 1.58 18.60
N SER A 131 2.44 1.01 17.42
CA SER A 131 3.52 1.36 16.49
C SER A 131 3.42 2.81 16.03
N ILE A 132 2.22 3.27 15.63
CA ILE A 132 1.96 4.66 15.28
C ILE A 132 2.35 5.58 16.45
N LYS A 133 1.84 5.32 17.66
CA LYS A 133 2.18 6.13 18.84
C LYS A 133 3.68 6.13 19.14
N GLN A 134 4.35 5.01 18.94
CA GLN A 134 5.79 4.87 19.19
C GLN A 134 6.61 5.66 18.16
N THR A 135 6.20 5.74 16.89
CA THR A 135 6.90 6.55 15.89
C THR A 135 6.88 8.04 16.25
N TYR A 136 5.72 8.57 16.67
CA TYR A 136 5.64 9.95 17.16
C TYR A 136 6.52 10.19 18.38
N LYS A 137 6.52 9.25 19.35
CA LYS A 137 7.39 9.35 20.53
C LYS A 137 8.88 9.35 20.18
N MET A 138 9.27 8.68 19.10
CA MET A 138 10.66 8.69 18.63
C MET A 138 11.00 9.92 17.78
N GLY A 139 10.05 10.80 17.50
CA GLY A 139 10.26 11.96 16.65
C GLY A 139 10.39 11.62 15.17
N VAL A 140 9.81 10.50 14.71
CA VAL A 140 9.70 10.19 13.27
C VAL A 140 8.75 11.20 12.65
N GLN A 141 9.22 11.86 11.60
CA GLN A 141 8.51 12.90 10.87
C GLN A 141 8.30 12.48 9.40
N MET A 142 7.36 13.12 8.74
CA MET A 142 7.11 12.96 7.30
C MET A 142 7.23 14.32 6.60
N ARG A 143 7.82 14.32 5.40
CA ARG A 143 7.89 15.47 4.52
C ARG A 143 7.59 15.09 3.08
N ASP A 144 7.13 16.05 2.30
CA ASP A 144 7.06 15.88 0.86
C ASP A 144 8.46 15.91 0.24
N LEU A 145 8.68 15.09 -0.79
CA LEU A 145 9.84 15.17 -1.65
C LEU A 145 9.56 16.10 -2.83
N SER A 146 10.48 17.02 -3.06
CA SER A 146 10.48 17.83 -4.28
C SER A 146 10.82 16.97 -5.51
N ARG A 147 10.58 17.50 -6.70
CA ARG A 147 10.90 16.78 -7.94
C ARG A 147 12.41 16.52 -8.11
N ASP A 148 13.25 17.35 -7.52
CA ASP A 148 14.70 17.21 -7.56
C ASP A 148 15.23 16.13 -6.58
N GLU A 149 14.40 15.75 -5.60
CA GLU A 149 14.74 14.71 -4.61
C GLU A 149 14.22 13.32 -4.98
N PHE A 150 13.72 13.16 -6.22
CA PHE A 150 13.07 11.91 -6.65
C PHE A 150 14.00 10.69 -6.54
N ASP A 151 15.29 10.88 -6.67
CA ASP A 151 16.27 9.81 -6.57
C ASP A 151 16.28 9.18 -5.15
N GLN A 152 16.00 9.98 -4.09
CA GLN A 152 15.92 9.47 -2.72
C GLN A 152 14.71 8.52 -2.53
N PHE A 153 13.57 8.81 -3.18
CA PHE A 153 12.44 7.88 -3.20
C PHE A 153 12.82 6.58 -3.92
N PHE A 154 13.45 6.71 -5.08
CA PHE A 154 13.75 5.58 -5.94
C PHE A 154 14.77 4.63 -5.32
N GLU A 155 15.78 5.15 -4.61
CA GLU A 155 16.76 4.37 -3.86
C GLU A 155 16.09 3.43 -2.82
N LEU A 156 15.17 3.97 -2.00
CA LEU A 156 14.44 3.15 -1.03
C LEU A 156 13.49 2.16 -1.71
N PHE A 157 12.89 2.55 -2.83
CA PHE A 157 12.03 1.66 -3.61
C PHE A 157 12.82 0.49 -4.20
N GLU A 158 14.03 0.73 -4.74
CA GLU A 158 14.93 -0.32 -5.25
C GLU A 158 15.31 -1.32 -4.15
N MET A 159 15.62 -0.84 -2.93
CA MET A 159 15.90 -1.73 -1.80
C MET A 159 14.73 -2.69 -1.50
N ALA A 160 13.49 -2.21 -1.63
CA ALA A 160 12.31 -3.06 -1.44
C ALA A 160 12.12 -4.04 -2.60
N ALA A 161 12.35 -3.60 -3.84
CA ALA A 161 12.25 -4.44 -5.03
C ALA A 161 13.27 -5.58 -5.01
N ASP A 162 14.51 -5.27 -4.68
CA ASP A 162 15.59 -6.26 -4.56
C ASP A 162 15.31 -7.28 -3.46
N LYS A 163 14.78 -6.81 -2.32
CA LYS A 163 14.40 -7.67 -1.20
C LYS A 163 13.29 -8.67 -1.56
N HIS A 164 12.32 -8.24 -2.36
CA HIS A 164 11.15 -9.03 -2.71
C HIS A 164 11.25 -9.69 -4.08
N GLY A 165 12.31 -9.41 -4.84
CA GLY A 165 12.61 -10.07 -6.11
C GLY A 165 11.61 -9.80 -7.23
N PHE A 166 11.01 -8.59 -7.28
CA PHE A 166 10.08 -8.23 -8.34
C PHE A 166 10.70 -7.28 -9.37
N ASP A 167 10.31 -7.45 -10.63
CA ASP A 167 10.68 -6.53 -11.71
C ASP A 167 9.94 -5.21 -11.55
N TYR A 168 10.62 -4.09 -11.82
CA TYR A 168 10.06 -2.77 -11.68
C TYR A 168 10.45 -1.84 -12.85
N ALA A 169 9.66 -0.79 -13.00
CA ALA A 169 9.90 0.23 -14.02
C ALA A 169 11.07 1.15 -13.63
N SER A 170 11.71 1.75 -14.62
CA SER A 170 12.79 2.71 -14.39
C SER A 170 12.29 3.97 -13.64
N ILE A 171 13.22 4.69 -13.04
CA ILE A 171 12.94 5.98 -12.38
C ILE A 171 12.22 6.97 -13.31
N ASP A 172 12.50 6.94 -14.62
CA ASP A 172 11.83 7.81 -15.60
C ASP A 172 10.33 7.49 -15.73
N TYR A 173 9.94 6.25 -15.53
CA TYR A 173 8.52 5.90 -15.50
C TYR A 173 7.81 6.58 -14.31
N PHE A 174 8.38 6.51 -13.13
CA PHE A 174 7.84 7.15 -11.93
C PHE A 174 7.85 8.68 -12.05
N LYS A 175 8.93 9.27 -12.60
CA LYS A 175 9.01 10.72 -12.87
C LYS A 175 7.92 11.17 -13.85
N ARG A 176 7.66 10.40 -14.92
CA ARG A 176 6.55 10.69 -15.84
C ARG A 176 5.19 10.56 -15.17
N GLN A 177 4.99 9.52 -14.37
CA GLN A 177 3.75 9.31 -13.63
C GLN A 177 3.47 10.50 -12.70
N ALA A 178 4.44 10.88 -11.88
CA ALA A 178 4.33 12.02 -10.97
C ALA A 178 4.05 13.34 -11.70
N ASN A 179 4.68 13.57 -12.86
CA ASN A 179 4.43 14.77 -13.67
C ASN A 179 3.04 14.77 -14.32
N THR A 180 2.54 13.58 -14.71
CA THR A 180 1.22 13.44 -15.35
C THR A 180 0.09 13.72 -14.36
N TYR A 181 0.22 13.23 -13.13
CA TYR A 181 -0.80 13.43 -12.08
C TYR A 181 -0.67 14.79 -11.36
N GLY A 182 0.50 15.46 -11.47
CA GLY A 182 0.70 16.80 -10.90
C GLY A 182 0.40 16.83 -9.41
N ASP A 183 -0.54 17.71 -9.01
CA ASP A 183 -0.93 17.90 -7.61
C ASP A 183 -1.68 16.71 -7.00
N GLN A 184 -2.17 15.81 -7.84
CA GLN A 184 -2.80 14.56 -7.39
C GLN A 184 -1.76 13.49 -6.99
N CYS A 185 -0.46 13.74 -7.23
CA CYS A 185 0.63 12.84 -6.87
C CYS A 185 1.48 13.44 -5.76
N ARG A 186 1.51 12.78 -4.60
CA ARG A 186 2.40 13.08 -3.47
C ARG A 186 3.48 12.01 -3.36
N ILE A 187 4.72 12.45 -3.19
CA ILE A 187 5.85 11.57 -2.86
C ILE A 187 6.36 12.04 -1.52
N VAL A 188 6.36 11.14 -0.56
CA VAL A 188 6.68 11.47 0.84
C VAL A 188 7.88 10.67 1.32
N MET A 189 8.61 11.27 2.26
CA MET A 189 9.73 10.67 2.98
C MET A 189 9.45 10.71 4.47
N SER A 190 9.47 9.55 5.12
CA SER A 190 9.55 9.48 6.58
C SER A 190 11.02 9.49 6.99
N TYR A 191 11.37 10.35 7.91
CA TYR A 191 12.73 10.55 8.37
C TYR A 191 12.79 10.74 9.89
N ILE A 192 13.98 10.67 10.47
CA ILE A 192 14.23 10.98 11.88
C ILE A 192 15.49 11.84 12.01
N ASN A 193 15.45 12.83 12.92
CA ASN A 193 16.65 13.51 13.39
C ASN A 193 17.13 12.81 14.67
N LEU A 194 18.33 12.21 14.61
CA LEU A 194 18.88 11.46 15.73
C LEU A 194 19.33 12.33 16.90
N SER A 195 19.63 13.62 16.66
CA SER A 195 19.92 14.56 17.76
C SER A 195 18.68 14.83 18.59
N ASP A 196 17.54 15.09 17.91
CA ASP A 196 16.26 15.31 18.60
C ASP A 196 15.84 14.06 19.38
N TYR A 197 15.98 12.89 18.76
CA TYR A 197 15.66 11.62 19.41
C TYR A 197 16.57 11.33 20.62
N LEU A 198 17.86 11.67 20.55
CA LEU A 198 18.79 11.56 21.70
C LEU A 198 18.37 12.47 22.84
N ASN A 199 17.96 13.72 22.54
CA ASN A 199 17.46 14.63 23.56
C ASN A 199 16.23 14.06 24.29
N GLU A 200 15.25 13.55 23.56
CA GLU A 200 14.06 12.88 24.13
C GLU A 200 14.43 11.67 25.01
N LEU A 201 15.41 10.85 24.55
CA LEU A 201 15.88 9.71 25.33
C LEU A 201 16.63 10.14 26.61
N GLN A 202 17.39 11.24 26.57
CA GLN A 202 18.10 11.78 27.71
C GLN A 202 17.13 12.36 28.75
N GLU A 203 16.09 13.06 28.31
CA GLU A 203 14.99 13.53 29.17
C GLU A 203 14.27 12.35 29.83
N GLU A 204 13.86 11.33 29.03
CA GLU A 204 13.22 10.11 29.56
C GLU A 204 14.13 9.39 30.55
N LEU A 205 15.46 9.36 30.32
CA LEU A 205 16.42 8.76 31.23
C LEU A 205 16.46 9.50 32.58
N ALA A 206 16.54 10.82 32.54
CA ALA A 206 16.59 11.66 33.75
C ALA A 206 15.34 11.45 34.63
N ASP A 207 14.16 11.42 34.00
CA ASP A 207 12.89 11.19 34.70
C ASP A 207 12.85 9.80 35.36
N VAL A 208 13.20 8.75 34.61
CA VAL A 208 13.19 7.38 35.12
C VAL A 208 14.25 7.12 36.16
N GLU A 209 15.43 7.73 36.04
CA GLU A 209 16.47 7.68 37.07
C GLU A 209 16.04 8.39 38.37
N GLY A 210 15.31 9.50 38.25
CA GLY A 210 14.69 10.17 39.39
C GLY A 210 13.73 9.25 40.15
N GLU A 211 12.82 8.59 39.40
CA GLU A 211 11.88 7.61 39.97
C GLU A 211 12.61 6.40 40.58
N TYR A 212 13.64 5.89 39.92
CA TYR A 212 14.48 4.78 40.42
C TYR A 212 15.14 5.10 41.72
N ASN A 213 15.80 6.28 41.81
CA ASN A 213 16.49 6.71 43.01
C ASN A 213 15.53 6.86 44.19
N GLN A 214 14.36 7.47 43.97
CA GLN A 214 13.30 7.57 45.01
C GLN A 214 12.82 6.19 45.48
N SER A 215 12.57 5.28 44.51
CA SER A 215 12.10 3.92 44.80
C SER A 215 13.18 3.13 45.57
N LYS A 216 14.46 3.31 45.25
CA LYS A 216 15.61 2.67 45.91
C LYS A 216 15.75 3.17 47.34
N GLN A 217 15.67 4.46 47.56
CA GLN A 217 15.70 5.04 48.93
C GLN A 217 14.53 4.52 49.78
N ALA A 218 13.31 4.51 49.25
CA ALA A 218 12.15 3.95 49.94
C ALA A 218 12.29 2.45 50.26
N LEU A 219 12.98 1.69 49.38
CA LEU A 219 13.27 0.27 49.59
C LEU A 219 14.32 0.07 50.71
N GLU A 220 15.32 0.92 50.81
CA GLU A 220 16.33 0.91 51.92
C GLU A 220 15.64 1.10 53.26
N GLU A 221 14.61 1.99 53.35
CA GLU A 221 13.81 2.19 54.56
C GLU A 221 12.88 0.98 54.87
N LYS A 222 12.44 0.26 53.83
CA LYS A 222 11.49 -0.86 53.98
C LYS A 222 11.96 -2.07 53.15
N PRO A 223 13.05 -2.76 53.54
CA PRO A 223 13.74 -3.76 52.71
C PRO A 223 12.90 -5.02 52.39
N ASN A 224 11.90 -5.31 53.23
CA ASN A 224 10.99 -6.46 53.04
C ASN A 224 9.70 -6.13 52.26
N HIS A 225 9.53 -4.91 51.75
CA HIS A 225 8.32 -4.49 51.06
C HIS A 225 8.30 -5.00 49.60
N LYS A 226 7.62 -6.13 49.36
CA LYS A 226 7.63 -6.85 48.09
C LYS A 226 7.27 -5.97 46.85
N LYS A 227 6.26 -5.07 46.99
CA LYS A 227 5.84 -4.19 45.87
C LYS A 227 6.93 -3.17 45.52
N LEU A 228 7.60 -2.60 46.52
CA LEU A 228 8.72 -1.66 46.34
C LEU A 228 9.89 -2.36 45.64
N LYS A 229 10.25 -3.56 46.09
CA LYS A 229 11.31 -4.36 45.48
C LYS A 229 11.04 -4.61 44.00
N ASN A 230 9.80 -5.03 43.64
CA ASN A 230 9.41 -5.27 42.25
C ASN A 230 9.46 -3.96 41.40
N LYS A 231 8.95 -2.83 41.97
CA LYS A 231 8.98 -1.52 41.31
C LYS A 231 10.43 -1.05 41.08
N THR A 232 11.29 -1.18 42.06
CA THR A 232 12.70 -0.77 41.92
C THR A 232 13.42 -1.60 40.85
N ALA A 233 13.22 -2.92 40.83
CA ALA A 233 13.82 -3.78 39.81
C ALA A 233 13.27 -3.47 38.39
N GLU A 234 11.99 -3.15 38.29
CA GLU A 234 11.39 -2.74 36.99
C GLU A 234 12.00 -1.41 36.48
N LEU A 235 12.12 -0.42 37.38
CA LEU A 235 12.75 0.87 37.04
C LEU A 235 14.22 0.72 36.66
N GLU A 236 14.98 -0.14 37.37
CA GLU A 236 16.37 -0.44 37.01
C GLU A 236 16.52 -1.03 35.64
N MET A 237 15.64 -2.01 35.28
CA MET A 237 15.62 -2.56 33.93
C MET A 237 15.24 -1.50 32.89
N ARG A 238 14.34 -0.57 33.21
CA ARG A 238 13.93 0.50 32.31
C ARG A 238 15.08 1.48 32.08
N VAL A 239 15.79 1.89 33.12
CA VAL A 239 17.02 2.72 33.01
C VAL A 239 18.04 2.04 32.09
N GLY A 240 18.33 0.76 32.33
CA GLY A 240 19.26 0.00 31.48
C GLY A 240 18.86 -0.05 29.99
N LYS A 241 17.55 -0.21 29.71
CA LYS A 241 17.04 -0.19 28.33
C LYS A 241 17.17 1.18 27.66
N ILE A 242 16.92 2.27 28.39
CA ILE A 242 17.04 3.63 27.84
C ILE A 242 18.51 3.96 27.57
N ARG A 243 19.42 3.65 28.50
CA ARG A 243 20.87 3.86 28.32
C ARG A 243 21.37 3.11 27.06
N LYS A 244 20.95 1.86 26.88
CA LYS A 244 21.31 1.10 25.69
C LYS A 244 20.78 1.74 24.40
N LYS A 245 19.54 2.25 24.40
CA LYS A 245 19.00 2.97 23.24
C LYS A 245 19.80 4.23 22.92
N ILE A 246 20.25 4.97 23.93
CA ILE A 246 21.12 6.15 23.73
C ILE A 246 22.42 5.72 23.06
N GLU A 247 23.11 4.72 23.58
CA GLU A 247 24.38 4.19 23.05
C GLU A 247 24.19 3.71 21.57
N ASP A 248 23.13 2.92 21.30
CA ASP A 248 22.81 2.43 19.96
C ASP A 248 22.52 3.61 19.00
N THR A 249 21.85 4.66 19.49
CA THR A 249 21.50 5.84 18.68
C THR A 249 22.72 6.74 18.42
N GLU A 250 23.60 6.92 19.40
CA GLU A 250 24.88 7.63 19.23
C GLU A 250 25.77 6.92 18.21
N THR A 251 25.85 5.59 18.29
CA THR A 251 26.58 4.76 17.33
C THR A 251 26.00 4.93 15.92
N LEU A 252 24.69 4.88 15.79
CA LEU A 252 23.99 5.06 14.52
C LEU A 252 24.21 6.46 13.93
N LYS A 253 24.13 7.50 14.78
CA LYS A 253 24.42 8.89 14.38
C LYS A 253 25.86 9.07 13.89
N ALA A 254 26.82 8.43 14.55
CA ALA A 254 28.23 8.49 14.16
C ALA A 254 28.52 7.77 12.84
N SER A 255 27.80 6.68 12.52
CA SER A 255 28.01 5.89 11.29
C SER A 255 27.21 6.40 10.11
N ASP A 256 25.97 6.84 10.30
CA ASP A 256 25.01 7.10 9.23
C ASP A 256 24.58 8.57 9.11
N GLY A 257 25.02 9.41 10.05
CA GLY A 257 24.73 10.83 10.06
C GLY A 257 23.57 11.20 10.98
N GLU A 258 23.24 12.48 10.99
CA GLU A 258 22.27 13.06 11.93
C GLU A 258 20.82 12.85 11.51
N VAL A 259 20.54 12.88 10.22
CA VAL A 259 19.20 12.71 9.65
C VAL A 259 19.15 11.46 8.82
N LEU A 260 18.26 10.54 9.17
CA LEU A 260 18.08 9.28 8.45
C LEU A 260 16.77 9.28 7.67
N ASN A 261 16.85 8.99 6.38
CA ASN A 261 15.71 8.67 5.54
C ASN A 261 15.30 7.21 5.80
N LEU A 262 14.08 6.98 6.26
CA LEU A 262 13.65 5.70 6.79
C LEU A 262 12.77 4.91 5.81
N ALA A 263 11.83 5.62 5.18
CA ALA A 263 10.87 5.05 4.25
C ALA A 263 10.36 6.14 3.31
N SER A 264 10.04 5.77 2.08
CA SER A 264 9.44 6.69 1.11
C SER A 264 8.34 6.00 0.33
N ALA A 265 7.35 6.77 -0.12
CA ALA A 265 6.27 6.25 -0.93
C ALA A 265 5.69 7.30 -1.89
N MET A 266 5.16 6.78 -3.00
CA MET A 266 4.37 7.52 -3.98
C MET A 266 2.89 7.23 -3.75
N PHE A 267 2.11 8.30 -3.58
CA PHE A 267 0.66 8.27 -3.48
C PHE A 267 0.04 9.03 -4.64
N ILE A 268 -1.07 8.51 -5.14
CA ILE A 268 -1.88 9.20 -6.15
C ILE A 268 -3.33 9.17 -5.70
N HIS A 269 -4.04 10.29 -5.87
CA HIS A 269 -5.47 10.32 -5.57
C HIS A 269 -6.30 10.74 -6.78
N ASN A 270 -7.55 10.33 -6.77
CA ASN A 270 -8.61 10.86 -7.61
C ASN A 270 -9.65 11.58 -6.73
N ALA A 271 -10.86 11.82 -7.23
CA ALA A 271 -11.92 12.47 -6.47
C ALA A 271 -12.51 11.61 -5.32
N HIS A 272 -12.18 10.34 -5.22
CA HIS A 272 -12.81 9.40 -4.30
C HIS A 272 -11.81 8.62 -3.44
N GLU A 273 -10.62 8.38 -3.94
CA GLU A 273 -9.69 7.38 -3.40
C GLU A 273 -8.24 7.86 -3.44
N LEU A 274 -7.50 7.60 -2.37
CA LEU A 274 -6.04 7.76 -2.30
C LEU A 274 -5.38 6.38 -2.42
N TYR A 275 -4.48 6.23 -3.40
CA TYR A 275 -3.74 5.00 -3.66
C TYR A 275 -2.32 5.07 -3.10
N TYR A 276 -1.93 4.08 -2.31
CA TYR A 276 -0.56 3.80 -1.93
C TYR A 276 0.09 2.91 -2.98
N LEU A 277 0.76 3.50 -3.97
CA LEU A 277 1.15 2.77 -5.19
C LEU A 277 2.49 2.07 -5.09
N SER A 278 3.51 2.77 -4.64
CA SER A 278 4.89 2.29 -4.65
C SER A 278 5.61 2.82 -3.44
N SER A 279 6.40 1.97 -2.78
CA SER A 279 7.10 2.36 -1.57
C SER A 279 8.33 1.52 -1.32
N GLY A 280 9.22 2.05 -0.51
CA GLY A 280 10.35 1.33 0.02
C GLY A 280 10.72 1.82 1.41
N SER A 281 11.44 1.00 2.15
CA SER A 281 12.00 1.35 3.46
C SER A 281 13.34 0.67 3.63
N ASP A 282 14.27 1.35 4.28
CA ASP A 282 15.57 0.77 4.60
C ASP A 282 15.41 -0.25 5.75
N PRO A 283 15.72 -1.54 5.51
CA PRO A 283 15.64 -2.58 6.54
C PRO A 283 16.56 -2.32 7.75
N LYS A 284 17.64 -1.56 7.56
CA LYS A 284 18.58 -1.17 8.60
C LYS A 284 17.90 -0.37 9.70
N TYR A 285 16.89 0.43 9.34
CA TYR A 285 16.20 1.35 10.25
C TYR A 285 14.81 0.88 10.68
N LYS A 286 14.52 -0.41 10.55
CA LYS A 286 13.19 -1.01 10.87
C LYS A 286 12.69 -0.73 12.30
N GLN A 287 13.61 -0.47 13.27
CA GLN A 287 13.28 -0.15 14.66
C GLN A 287 12.50 1.16 14.81
N PHE A 288 12.59 2.06 13.83
CA PHE A 288 11.85 3.32 13.82
C PHE A 288 10.42 3.19 13.29
N MET A 289 10.05 2.04 12.72
CA MET A 289 8.68 1.70 12.30
C MET A 289 8.04 2.74 11.36
N ALA A 290 8.84 3.45 10.57
CA ALA A 290 8.43 4.58 9.73
C ALA A 290 7.22 4.32 8.82
N PRO A 291 7.01 3.12 8.22
CA PRO A 291 5.81 2.86 7.42
C PRO A 291 4.49 3.06 8.19
N TYR A 292 4.46 2.83 9.52
CA TYR A 292 3.24 3.04 10.30
C TYR A 292 2.89 4.53 10.45
N ASN A 293 3.89 5.38 10.69
CA ASN A 293 3.69 6.83 10.69
C ASN A 293 3.21 7.31 9.33
N MET A 294 3.90 6.91 8.25
CA MET A 294 3.57 7.31 6.89
C MET A 294 2.12 6.94 6.50
N MET A 295 1.69 5.70 6.78
CA MET A 295 0.31 5.30 6.48
C MET A 295 -0.70 6.14 7.26
N TRP A 296 -0.44 6.39 8.55
CA TRP A 296 -1.35 7.16 9.38
C TRP A 296 -1.47 8.63 8.93
N GLU A 297 -0.35 9.29 8.66
CA GLU A 297 -0.33 10.64 8.11
C GLU A 297 -1.07 10.74 6.76
N MET A 298 -0.91 9.74 5.90
CA MET A 298 -1.58 9.73 4.60
C MET A 298 -3.06 9.35 4.69
N ILE A 299 -3.50 8.61 5.71
CA ILE A 299 -4.93 8.42 6.01
C ILE A 299 -5.55 9.74 6.48
N GLN A 300 -4.87 10.49 7.35
CA GLN A 300 -5.31 11.82 7.77
C GLN A 300 -5.43 12.77 6.58
N TYR A 301 -4.40 12.81 5.72
CA TYR A 301 -4.42 13.59 4.49
C TYR A 301 -5.59 13.21 3.56
N ALA A 302 -5.90 11.93 3.39
CA ALA A 302 -7.05 11.49 2.62
C ALA A 302 -8.39 12.01 3.20
N LYS A 303 -8.51 12.03 4.54
CA LYS A 303 -9.66 12.63 5.24
C LYS A 303 -9.75 14.13 5.03
N GLU A 304 -8.63 14.86 5.08
CA GLU A 304 -8.58 16.31 4.82
C GLU A 304 -9.04 16.66 3.41
N LEU A 305 -8.70 15.80 2.43
CA LEU A 305 -9.18 15.95 1.05
C LEU A 305 -10.65 15.55 0.86
N GLY A 306 -11.32 15.01 1.88
CA GLY A 306 -12.71 14.54 1.80
C GLY A 306 -12.87 13.27 0.96
N LEU A 307 -11.83 12.46 0.81
CA LEU A 307 -11.89 11.21 0.06
C LEU A 307 -12.68 10.15 0.81
N GLN A 308 -13.25 9.21 0.06
CA GLN A 308 -14.08 8.13 0.59
C GLN A 308 -13.26 6.95 1.07
N THR A 309 -12.18 6.63 0.37
CA THR A 309 -11.38 5.43 0.64
C THR A 309 -9.87 5.70 0.60
N TYR A 310 -9.16 4.91 1.40
CA TYR A 310 -7.70 4.78 1.35
C TYR A 310 -7.35 3.38 0.86
N ASN A 311 -6.70 3.29 -0.29
CA ASN A 311 -6.36 2.04 -0.95
C ASN A 311 -4.89 1.69 -0.73
N PHE A 312 -4.64 0.68 0.10
CA PHE A 312 -3.30 0.13 0.33
C PHE A 312 -2.75 -0.63 -0.89
N TYR A 313 -3.50 -0.68 -1.97
CA TYR A 313 -3.19 -1.37 -3.22
C TYR A 313 -3.13 -2.90 -3.08
N GLY A 314 -2.37 -3.56 -3.99
CA GLY A 314 -2.43 -4.99 -4.19
C GLY A 314 -2.04 -5.87 -2.99
N VAL A 315 -2.75 -6.98 -2.87
CA VAL A 315 -2.35 -8.17 -2.11
C VAL A 315 -2.50 -9.37 -3.03
N SER A 316 -1.86 -10.51 -2.71
CA SER A 316 -1.88 -11.69 -3.58
C SER A 316 -3.26 -12.36 -3.67
N GLY A 317 -4.08 -12.26 -2.62
CA GLY A 317 -5.30 -13.05 -2.45
C GLY A 317 -5.04 -14.47 -1.94
N ASP A 318 -3.79 -14.80 -1.62
CA ASP A 318 -3.42 -15.93 -0.80
C ASP A 318 -3.32 -15.46 0.65
N PHE A 319 -4.22 -15.94 1.50
CA PHE A 319 -4.33 -15.53 2.91
C PHE A 319 -3.58 -16.48 3.85
N SER A 320 -2.85 -17.46 3.32
CA SER A 320 -2.07 -18.39 4.12
C SER A 320 -0.80 -17.77 4.69
N GLU A 321 -0.28 -18.34 5.77
CA GLU A 321 1.00 -17.90 6.37
C GLU A 321 2.20 -18.16 5.48
N ASP A 322 2.07 -19.04 4.50
CA ASP A 322 3.10 -19.40 3.52
C ASP A 322 3.07 -18.52 2.26
N ALA A 323 2.13 -17.55 2.17
CA ALA A 323 2.05 -16.64 1.03
C ALA A 323 3.30 -15.76 0.92
N ASP A 324 3.80 -15.55 -0.30
CA ASP A 324 4.99 -14.75 -0.57
C ASP A 324 4.88 -13.30 -0.04
N ASP A 325 3.67 -12.76 0.01
CA ASP A 325 3.37 -11.42 0.52
C ASP A 325 2.73 -11.40 1.92
N TYR A 326 2.80 -12.51 2.68
CA TYR A 326 2.19 -12.60 4.02
C TYR A 326 2.58 -11.43 4.94
N GLY A 327 3.85 -11.02 4.90
CA GLY A 327 4.30 -9.85 5.68
C GLY A 327 3.60 -8.54 5.30
N VAL A 328 3.33 -8.35 4.00
CA VAL A 328 2.60 -7.18 3.47
C VAL A 328 1.13 -7.27 3.86
N LEU A 329 0.53 -8.44 3.70
CA LEU A 329 -0.86 -8.71 4.10
C LEU A 329 -1.06 -8.41 5.60
N LYS A 330 -0.17 -8.93 6.45
CA LYS A 330 -0.21 -8.72 7.89
C LYS A 330 -0.03 -7.26 8.29
N PHE A 331 0.87 -6.53 7.63
CA PHE A 331 1.05 -5.09 7.83
C PHE A 331 -0.23 -4.33 7.51
N LYS A 332 -0.83 -4.57 6.34
CA LYS A 332 -2.08 -3.91 5.91
C LYS A 332 -3.25 -4.28 6.82
N LYS A 333 -3.38 -5.55 7.19
CA LYS A 333 -4.42 -6.04 8.12
C LYS A 333 -4.48 -5.22 9.40
N GLY A 334 -3.33 -4.79 9.93
CA GLY A 334 -3.26 -4.01 11.16
C GLY A 334 -4.02 -2.67 11.12
N PHE A 335 -4.23 -2.10 9.94
CA PHE A 335 -5.03 -0.88 9.73
C PHE A 335 -6.52 -1.15 9.57
N ASN A 336 -6.94 -2.40 9.64
CA ASN A 336 -8.33 -2.86 9.54
C ASN A 336 -9.06 -2.50 8.22
N PRO A 337 -8.41 -2.59 7.04
CA PRO A 337 -9.12 -2.49 5.77
C PRO A 337 -9.90 -3.77 5.47
N VAL A 338 -10.67 -3.75 4.40
CA VAL A 338 -11.24 -4.95 3.76
C VAL A 338 -10.45 -5.28 2.50
N VAL A 339 -10.61 -6.49 1.96
CA VAL A 339 -10.02 -6.90 0.69
C VAL A 339 -11.11 -6.94 -0.37
N HIS A 340 -10.99 -6.08 -1.39
CA HIS A 340 -11.80 -6.11 -2.59
C HIS A 340 -11.25 -7.13 -3.57
N GLU A 341 -11.97 -8.21 -3.78
CA GLU A 341 -11.73 -9.16 -4.85
C GLU A 341 -12.36 -8.63 -6.13
N MET A 342 -11.55 -8.15 -7.07
CA MET A 342 -12.03 -7.59 -8.32
C MET A 342 -12.54 -8.70 -9.26
N ILE A 343 -13.45 -8.35 -10.18
CA ILE A 343 -14.03 -9.30 -11.12
C ILE A 343 -12.99 -9.95 -12.05
N GLY A 344 -11.85 -9.30 -12.26
CA GLY A 344 -10.77 -9.80 -13.11
C GLY A 344 -10.88 -9.36 -14.57
N ASP A 345 -10.13 -10.06 -15.41
CA ASP A 345 -9.81 -9.65 -16.77
C ASP A 345 -10.66 -10.38 -17.81
N PHE A 346 -10.93 -9.67 -18.93
CA PHE A 346 -11.69 -10.17 -20.06
C PHE A 346 -10.91 -9.95 -21.36
N GLU A 347 -10.69 -11.00 -22.13
CA GLU A 347 -10.05 -10.92 -23.44
C GLU A 347 -11.04 -11.20 -24.57
N LYS A 348 -11.01 -10.38 -25.63
CA LYS A 348 -11.77 -10.62 -26.86
C LYS A 348 -10.83 -10.73 -28.06
N PRO A 349 -10.71 -11.91 -28.71
CA PRO A 349 -9.99 -12.04 -29.96
C PRO A 349 -10.67 -11.24 -31.08
N ILE A 350 -9.94 -10.31 -31.70
CA ILE A 350 -10.39 -9.54 -32.86
C ILE A 350 -9.93 -10.23 -34.17
N ARG A 351 -8.71 -10.81 -34.12
CA ARG A 351 -8.12 -11.61 -35.19
C ARG A 351 -7.80 -13.01 -34.64
N PRO A 352 -8.75 -13.95 -34.68
CA PRO A 352 -8.65 -15.22 -33.95
C PRO A 352 -7.43 -16.06 -34.32
N ILE A 353 -7.00 -16.08 -35.58
CA ILE A 353 -5.82 -16.85 -36.02
C ILE A 353 -4.55 -16.26 -35.41
N LEU A 354 -4.35 -14.94 -35.51
CA LEU A 354 -3.19 -14.26 -34.94
C LEU A 354 -3.17 -14.34 -33.41
N TYR A 355 -4.36 -14.24 -32.79
CA TYR A 355 -4.49 -14.40 -31.35
C TYR A 355 -4.08 -15.82 -30.90
N LYS A 356 -4.50 -16.87 -31.60
CA LYS A 356 -4.07 -18.24 -31.28
C LYS A 356 -2.55 -18.41 -31.42
N LEU A 357 -1.96 -17.89 -32.48
CA LEU A 357 -0.50 -17.93 -32.68
C LEU A 357 0.24 -17.17 -31.57
N TYR A 358 -0.27 -16.02 -31.16
CA TYR A 358 0.31 -15.25 -30.06
C TYR A 358 0.25 -16.03 -28.74
N LYS A 359 -0.92 -16.60 -28.39
CA LYS A 359 -1.07 -17.40 -27.15
C LYS A 359 -0.18 -18.65 -27.12
N LEU A 360 0.06 -19.29 -28.28
CA LEU A 360 1.00 -20.42 -28.36
C LEU A 360 2.46 -20.03 -28.12
N LYS A 361 2.83 -18.80 -28.49
CA LYS A 361 4.20 -18.28 -28.29
C LYS A 361 4.46 -17.76 -26.87
N THR A 362 3.41 -17.41 -26.12
CA THR A 362 3.49 -16.80 -24.79
C THR A 362 3.09 -17.74 -23.65
N ARG A 363 2.81 -19.00 -23.96
CA ARG A 363 2.77 -20.11 -23.01
C ARG A 363 4.17 -20.59 -22.76
#